data_f068dcd078140334bcd5e47d97dd791c
#
_entry.id   f068dcd078140334bcd5e47d97dd791c
#
_cell.length_a   1.000
_cell.length_b   1.000
_cell.length_c   1.000
_cell.angle_alpha   90.00
_cell.angle_beta   90.00
_cell.angle_gamma   90.00
#
_symmetry.space_group_name_H-M   'P 1'
#
loop_
_entity.id
_entity.type
_entity.pdbx_description
1 polymer ?
#
loop_
_entity_poly.entity_id
_entity_poly.type
_entity_poly.pdbx_seq_one_letter_code
_entity_poly.pdbx_strand_id
1 'polypeptide(L)'
;MKNPLIIGLFVYALLLAGAFAGWKMRHRLPAHHLADETKSLVSMSTAVVATVSALVLGLLISNANTTFTRLGGEVTSLSAEILRLDQILRRYGSAADPARETLRQYAEQKTADLFPEDAAHVDLVDSSTYELLQRLEDMLLALKPANPRDQWWLGQATTLAARIGDTRWLLAQQVGQETPKAFVALLVFWLVFLFASFGLFAPHNLTSAVVLTLCALAVSGAVGGFLELERGFGQLIRVSPEPMRQAVRVLQVERAFGFGARVIDVLDREVELKFVSFRVAAILTPAFGQHAQQLDIVLLKERYNPVIEQIRRRDRRLAII
;
A
#
# COMPACT_ATOMS: atom_id res chain seq x y z
N MET A 1 15.28 -10.12 -8.79
CA MET A 1 14.95 -10.76 -7.48
C MET A 1 13.96 -11.88 -7.73
N LYS A 2 14.08 -13.03 -7.03
CA LYS A 2 13.24 -14.20 -7.33
C LYS A 2 11.80 -13.95 -6.87
N ASN A 3 10.83 -14.22 -7.74
CA ASN A 3 9.40 -14.08 -7.45
C ASN A 3 9.03 -14.87 -6.17
N PRO A 4 8.32 -14.28 -5.16
CA PRO A 4 7.94 -14.97 -3.92
C PRO A 4 7.13 -16.24 -4.15
N LEU A 5 6.31 -16.26 -5.20
CA LEU A 5 5.59 -17.46 -5.61
C LEU A 5 6.54 -18.61 -5.99
N ILE A 6 7.63 -18.29 -6.67
CA ILE A 6 8.66 -19.29 -7.02
C ILE A 6 9.34 -19.81 -5.77
N ILE A 7 9.62 -18.93 -4.79
CA ILE A 7 10.22 -19.35 -3.51
C ILE A 7 9.23 -20.22 -2.72
N GLY A 8 7.95 -19.82 -2.64
CA GLY A 8 6.91 -20.63 -2.00
C GLY A 8 6.77 -22.03 -2.64
N LEU A 9 6.76 -22.09 -3.97
CA LEU A 9 6.73 -23.35 -4.72
C LEU A 9 8.00 -24.18 -4.48
N PHE A 10 9.17 -23.54 -4.40
CA PHE A 10 10.43 -24.21 -4.08
C PHE A 10 10.40 -24.80 -2.66
N VAL A 11 9.92 -24.04 -1.68
CA VAL A 11 9.74 -24.52 -0.29
C VAL A 11 8.76 -25.70 -0.28
N TYR A 12 7.64 -25.62 -0.98
CA TYR A 12 6.70 -26.73 -1.11
C TYR A 12 7.36 -28.01 -1.64
N ALA A 13 8.09 -27.88 -2.74
CA ALA A 13 8.82 -29.02 -3.31
C ALA A 13 9.86 -29.59 -2.33
N LEU A 14 10.52 -28.72 -1.56
CA LEU A 14 11.53 -29.10 -0.57
C LEU A 14 10.89 -29.87 0.61
N LEU A 15 9.70 -29.46 1.07
CA LEU A 15 8.96 -30.14 2.14
C LEU A 15 8.50 -31.54 1.69
N LEU A 16 7.97 -31.65 0.47
CA LEU A 16 7.60 -32.95 -0.10
C LEU A 16 8.82 -33.87 -0.33
N ALA A 17 9.94 -33.30 -0.77
CA ALA A 17 11.19 -34.02 -0.89
C ALA A 17 11.68 -34.53 0.47
N GLY A 18 11.56 -33.72 1.52
CA GLY A 18 11.81 -34.12 2.90
C GLY A 18 10.95 -35.33 3.34
N ALA A 19 9.65 -35.23 3.12
CA ALA A 19 8.70 -36.31 3.44
C ALA A 19 9.04 -37.59 2.64
N PHE A 20 9.34 -37.44 1.36
CA PHE A 20 9.74 -38.58 0.51
C PHE A 20 11.09 -39.20 0.96
N ALA A 21 12.06 -38.38 1.35
CA ALA A 21 13.33 -38.85 1.89
C ALA A 21 13.14 -39.63 3.19
N GLY A 22 12.30 -39.14 4.10
CA GLY A 22 11.91 -39.87 5.32
C GLY A 22 11.25 -41.19 4.99
N TRP A 23 10.31 -41.22 4.06
CA TRP A 23 9.67 -42.45 3.58
C TRP A 23 10.67 -43.44 2.99
N LYS A 24 11.59 -42.99 2.15
CA LYS A 24 12.61 -43.81 1.56
C LYS A 24 13.62 -44.36 2.61
N MET A 25 13.96 -43.53 3.61
CA MET A 25 14.83 -43.89 4.71
C MET A 25 14.26 -45.03 5.57
N ARG A 26 12.94 -45.07 5.78
CA ARG A 26 12.24 -46.14 6.49
C ARG A 26 12.58 -47.53 5.94
N HIS A 27 12.69 -47.67 4.62
CA HIS A 27 13.01 -48.96 3.97
C HIS A 27 14.47 -49.42 4.13
N ARG A 28 15.33 -48.49 4.61
CA ARG A 28 16.76 -48.78 4.84
C ARG A 28 17.11 -48.95 6.30
N LEU A 29 16.22 -48.53 7.20
CA LEU A 29 16.45 -48.61 8.64
C LEU A 29 16.11 -50.02 9.17
N PRO A 30 16.97 -50.59 10.05
CA PRO A 30 16.67 -51.80 10.78
C PRO A 30 15.42 -51.68 11.66
N ALA A 31 14.70 -52.76 11.87
CA ALA A 31 13.43 -52.78 12.60
C ALA A 31 13.52 -52.21 14.03
N HIS A 32 14.65 -52.35 14.71
CA HIS A 32 14.84 -51.84 16.07
C HIS A 32 14.86 -50.29 16.15
N HIS A 33 15.18 -49.58 15.04
CA HIS A 33 15.10 -48.11 14.97
C HIS A 33 13.64 -47.63 14.72
N LEU A 34 12.75 -48.52 14.36
CA LEU A 34 11.32 -48.23 14.13
C LEU A 34 10.43 -48.72 15.27
N ALA A 35 11.04 -49.17 16.39
CA ALA A 35 10.31 -49.60 17.59
C ALA A 35 9.48 -48.42 18.17
N ASP A 36 8.39 -48.75 18.88
CA ASP A 36 7.45 -47.78 19.42
C ASP A 36 8.12 -46.79 20.38
N GLU A 37 9.13 -47.22 21.12
CA GLU A 37 9.94 -46.35 22.00
C GLU A 37 10.66 -45.24 21.21
N THR A 38 11.34 -45.60 20.10
CA THR A 38 12.05 -44.68 19.21
C THR A 38 11.04 -43.72 18.53
N LYS A 39 9.93 -44.28 18.06
CA LYS A 39 8.82 -43.48 17.49
C LYS A 39 8.27 -42.46 18.46
N SER A 40 8.05 -42.86 19.72
CA SER A 40 7.58 -41.95 20.78
C SER A 40 8.57 -40.80 21.03
N LEU A 41 9.85 -41.10 21.17
CA LEU A 41 10.90 -40.11 21.38
C LEU A 41 10.99 -39.12 20.20
N VAL A 42 11.02 -39.64 18.96
CA VAL A 42 11.05 -38.77 17.77
C VAL A 42 9.78 -37.92 17.66
N SER A 43 8.61 -38.50 17.96
CA SER A 43 7.36 -37.75 17.96
C SER A 43 7.38 -36.58 18.97
N MET A 44 7.86 -36.82 20.19
CA MET A 44 8.00 -35.76 21.22
C MET A 44 9.00 -34.68 20.77
N SER A 45 10.15 -35.07 20.27
CA SER A 45 11.18 -34.13 19.76
C SER A 45 10.65 -33.31 18.57
N THR A 46 9.96 -33.96 17.65
CA THR A 46 9.33 -33.35 16.49
C THR A 46 8.25 -32.34 16.90
N ALA A 47 7.46 -32.65 17.94
CA ALA A 47 6.47 -31.73 18.48
C ALA A 47 7.11 -30.44 19.05
N VAL A 48 8.23 -30.55 19.74
CA VAL A 48 8.99 -29.39 20.23
C VAL A 48 9.47 -28.53 19.06
N VAL A 49 10.11 -29.13 18.05
CA VAL A 49 10.58 -28.40 16.86
C VAL A 49 9.42 -27.76 16.11
N ALA A 50 8.28 -28.46 16.01
CA ALA A 50 7.07 -27.90 15.37
C ALA A 50 6.56 -26.66 16.11
N THR A 51 6.52 -26.71 17.44
CA THR A 51 6.08 -25.58 18.27
C THR A 51 7.03 -24.38 18.10
N VAL A 52 8.34 -24.59 18.15
CA VAL A 52 9.34 -23.54 17.94
C VAL A 52 9.23 -22.97 16.52
N SER A 53 9.10 -23.82 15.51
CA SER A 53 8.92 -23.39 14.12
C SER A 53 7.67 -22.56 13.92
N ALA A 54 6.54 -22.94 14.54
CA ALA A 54 5.29 -22.19 14.49
C ALA A 54 5.42 -20.83 15.17
N LEU A 55 6.10 -20.76 16.32
CA LEU A 55 6.36 -19.51 17.03
C LEU A 55 7.23 -18.56 16.20
N VAL A 56 8.33 -19.07 15.63
CA VAL A 56 9.23 -18.29 14.79
C VAL A 56 8.52 -17.79 13.54
N LEU A 57 7.76 -18.64 12.85
CA LEU A 57 6.98 -18.24 11.68
C LEU A 57 5.93 -17.19 12.03
N GLY A 58 5.24 -17.35 13.15
CA GLY A 58 4.26 -16.36 13.64
C GLY A 58 4.91 -15.01 13.95
N LEU A 59 6.10 -15.01 14.55
CA LEU A 59 6.86 -13.79 14.81
C LEU A 59 7.33 -13.12 13.52
N LEU A 60 7.81 -13.90 12.54
CA LEU A 60 8.22 -13.36 11.25
C LEU A 60 7.05 -12.73 10.50
N ILE A 61 5.89 -13.37 10.47
CA ILE A 61 4.67 -12.84 9.86
C ILE A 61 4.22 -11.55 10.58
N SER A 62 4.25 -11.52 11.90
CA SER A 62 3.91 -10.34 12.71
C SER A 62 4.84 -9.17 12.40
N ASN A 63 6.14 -9.42 12.33
CA ASN A 63 7.13 -8.39 11.99
C ASN A 63 6.95 -7.86 10.56
N ALA A 64 6.74 -8.76 9.58
CA ALA A 64 6.47 -8.37 8.21
C ALA A 64 5.19 -7.54 8.08
N ASN A 65 4.12 -7.91 8.79
CA ASN A 65 2.88 -7.14 8.83
C ASN A 65 3.08 -5.75 9.43
N THR A 66 3.88 -5.63 10.49
CA THR A 66 4.22 -4.34 11.10
C THR A 66 4.97 -3.45 10.11
N THR A 67 5.95 -3.99 9.40
CA THR A 67 6.71 -3.29 8.36
C THR A 67 5.82 -2.85 7.22
N PHE A 68 4.94 -3.74 6.74
CA PHE A 68 3.96 -3.45 5.69
C PHE A 68 3.01 -2.32 6.08
N THR A 69 2.46 -2.36 7.28
CA THR A 69 1.54 -1.33 7.81
C THR A 69 2.27 0.01 7.96
N ARG A 70 3.53 0.00 8.40
CA ARG A 70 4.36 1.21 8.51
C ARG A 70 4.62 1.83 7.14
N LEU A 71 4.99 1.03 6.13
CA LEU A 71 5.15 1.52 4.75
C LEU A 71 3.87 2.17 4.21
N GLY A 72 2.72 1.57 4.46
CA GLY A 72 1.42 2.15 4.10
C GLY A 72 1.16 3.49 4.80
N GLY A 73 1.54 3.59 6.07
CA GLY A 73 1.49 4.84 6.86
C GLY A 73 2.38 5.93 6.28
N GLU A 74 3.62 5.60 5.92
CA GLU A 74 4.57 6.56 5.32
C GLU A 74 4.08 7.09 3.96
N VAL A 75 3.52 6.22 3.11
CA VAL A 75 2.92 6.63 1.82
C VAL A 75 1.73 7.57 2.05
N THR A 76 0.91 7.28 3.04
CA THR A 76 -0.24 8.13 3.40
C THR A 76 0.23 9.48 3.96
N SER A 77 1.23 9.49 4.82
CA SER A 77 1.86 10.72 5.35
C SER A 77 2.43 11.57 4.22
N LEU A 78 3.22 10.97 3.32
CA LEU A 78 3.80 11.67 2.18
C LEU A 78 2.73 12.35 1.32
N SER A 79 1.64 11.63 1.01
CA SER A 79 0.55 12.20 0.22
C SER A 79 -0.15 13.36 0.92
N ALA A 80 -0.35 13.26 2.25
CA ALA A 80 -0.94 14.33 3.06
C ALA A 80 -0.02 15.57 3.16
N GLU A 81 1.30 15.35 3.29
CA GLU A 81 2.30 16.42 3.32
C GLU A 81 2.36 17.18 1.98
N ILE A 82 2.32 16.47 0.86
CA ILE A 82 2.26 17.05 -0.49
C ILE A 82 1.01 17.93 -0.64
N LEU A 83 -0.17 17.43 -0.27
CA LEU A 83 -1.41 18.21 -0.34
C LEU A 83 -1.39 19.43 0.58
N ARG A 84 -0.84 19.27 1.78
CA ARG A 84 -0.71 20.38 2.74
C ARG A 84 0.26 21.44 2.23
N LEU A 85 1.38 21.04 1.63
CA LEU A 85 2.33 21.98 1.04
C LEU A 85 1.69 22.77 -0.10
N ASP A 86 0.95 22.13 -1.01
CA ASP A 86 0.20 22.84 -2.05
C ASP A 86 -0.77 23.86 -1.48
N GLN A 87 -1.52 23.51 -0.42
CA GLN A 87 -2.43 24.42 0.25
C GLN A 87 -1.72 25.64 0.86
N ILE A 88 -0.53 25.45 1.43
CA ILE A 88 0.30 26.53 1.98
C ILE A 88 0.80 27.44 0.86
N LEU A 89 1.37 26.87 -0.20
CA LEU A 89 1.88 27.62 -1.36
C LEU A 89 0.77 28.44 -2.04
N ARG A 90 -0.43 27.88 -2.09
CA ARG A 90 -1.60 28.60 -2.59
C ARG A 90 -1.97 29.83 -1.74
N ARG A 91 -1.86 29.72 -0.41
CA ARG A 91 -2.11 30.83 0.50
C ARG A 91 -1.02 31.90 0.45
N TYR A 92 0.20 31.50 0.07
CA TYR A 92 1.29 32.43 -0.19
C TYR A 92 1.00 33.32 -1.41
N GLY A 93 0.38 32.78 -2.45
CA GLY A 93 -0.05 33.53 -3.63
C GLY A 93 0.65 33.13 -4.92
N SER A 94 0.43 33.89 -5.99
CA SER A 94 0.90 33.58 -7.35
C SER A 94 2.43 33.50 -7.50
N ALA A 95 3.19 34.17 -6.63
CA ALA A 95 4.66 34.05 -6.62
C ALA A 95 5.14 32.62 -6.36
N ALA A 96 4.30 31.77 -5.70
CA ALA A 96 4.61 30.38 -5.44
C ALA A 96 4.10 29.41 -6.54
N ASP A 97 3.46 29.88 -7.61
CA ASP A 97 2.90 29.01 -8.66
C ASP A 97 3.99 28.14 -9.35
N PRO A 98 5.23 28.62 -9.62
CA PRO A 98 6.29 27.75 -10.15
C PRO A 98 6.66 26.62 -9.19
N ALA A 99 6.72 26.89 -7.89
CA ALA A 99 6.99 25.88 -6.86
C ALA A 99 5.85 24.84 -6.77
N ARG A 100 4.59 25.26 -6.91
CA ARG A 100 3.43 24.37 -6.97
C ARG A 100 3.48 23.44 -8.19
N GLU A 101 3.90 23.94 -9.35
CA GLU A 101 4.04 23.12 -10.55
C GLU A 101 5.14 22.06 -10.36
N THR A 102 6.28 22.44 -9.75
CA THR A 102 7.36 21.49 -9.41
C THR A 102 6.90 20.44 -8.39
N LEU A 103 6.12 20.84 -7.39
CA LEU A 103 5.52 19.91 -6.41
C LEU A 103 4.59 18.89 -7.08
N ARG A 104 3.80 19.33 -8.07
CA ARG A 104 2.94 18.44 -8.85
C ARG A 104 3.76 17.42 -9.65
N GLN A 105 4.79 17.88 -10.35
CA GLN A 105 5.70 17.00 -11.11
C GLN A 105 6.37 15.98 -10.17
N TYR A 106 6.80 16.42 -8.99
CA TYR A 106 7.33 15.54 -7.96
C TYR A 106 6.32 14.47 -7.54
N ALA A 107 5.06 14.86 -7.27
CA ALA A 107 4.02 13.93 -6.86
C ALA A 107 3.67 12.89 -7.93
N GLU A 108 3.61 13.32 -9.20
CA GLU A 108 3.37 12.44 -10.35
C GLU A 108 4.51 11.44 -10.53
N GLN A 109 5.75 11.94 -10.58
CA GLN A 109 6.93 11.10 -10.74
C GLN A 109 7.07 10.13 -9.56
N LYS A 110 6.94 10.63 -8.32
CA LYS A 110 7.04 9.78 -7.12
C LYS A 110 5.95 8.72 -7.06
N THR A 111 4.75 9.01 -7.56
CA THR A 111 3.69 8.01 -7.68
C THR A 111 4.06 6.92 -8.70
N ALA A 112 4.64 7.28 -9.82
CA ALA A 112 5.10 6.32 -10.83
C ALA A 112 6.25 5.45 -10.31
N ASP A 113 7.20 6.02 -9.56
CA ASP A 113 8.35 5.30 -8.97
C ASP A 113 7.91 4.29 -7.89
N LEU A 114 6.95 4.68 -7.03
CA LEU A 114 6.43 3.82 -5.97
C LEU A 114 5.51 2.73 -6.51
N PHE A 115 4.76 3.00 -7.57
CA PHE A 115 3.72 2.12 -8.10
C PHE A 115 3.84 1.94 -9.63
N PRO A 116 4.99 1.44 -10.12
CA PRO A 116 5.16 1.16 -11.54
C PRO A 116 4.17 0.08 -11.98
N GLU A 117 3.83 0.06 -13.27
CA GLU A 117 3.01 -1.00 -13.87
C GLU A 117 3.70 -2.35 -13.75
N ASP A 118 5.03 -2.37 -13.85
CA ASP A 118 5.85 -3.56 -13.66
C ASP A 118 6.52 -3.53 -12.27
N ALA A 119 5.97 -4.30 -11.31
CA ALA A 119 6.44 -4.36 -9.93
C ALA A 119 7.91 -4.81 -9.75
N ALA A 120 8.57 -5.23 -10.83
CA ALA A 120 9.99 -5.59 -10.81
C ALA A 120 10.92 -4.36 -10.76
N HIS A 121 10.41 -3.16 -11.05
CA HIS A 121 11.20 -1.93 -11.22
C HIS A 121 10.77 -0.81 -10.25
N VAL A 122 10.42 -1.14 -9.00
CA VAL A 122 10.20 -0.11 -7.98
C VAL A 122 11.52 0.60 -7.68
N ASP A 123 11.64 1.85 -8.10
CA ASP A 123 12.81 2.68 -7.82
C ASP A 123 12.47 3.72 -6.73
N LEU A 124 12.96 3.45 -5.52
CA LEU A 124 12.74 4.30 -4.35
C LEU A 124 13.80 5.39 -4.20
N VAL A 125 14.89 5.27 -4.94
CA VAL A 125 16.07 6.15 -4.84
C VAL A 125 16.30 6.91 -6.15
N ASP A 126 15.27 7.00 -7.00
CA ASP A 126 15.43 7.68 -8.30
C ASP A 126 15.97 9.11 -8.12
N SER A 127 17.03 9.39 -8.88
CA SER A 127 17.71 10.70 -8.89
C SER A 127 16.79 11.80 -9.40
N SER A 128 15.87 11.50 -10.32
CA SER A 128 14.98 12.50 -10.92
C SER A 128 13.99 13.09 -9.92
N THR A 129 13.40 12.26 -9.05
CA THR A 129 12.54 12.71 -7.94
C THR A 129 13.32 13.50 -6.89
N TYR A 130 14.59 13.18 -6.67
CA TYR A 130 15.45 13.95 -5.78
C TYR A 130 15.73 15.35 -6.33
N GLU A 131 16.08 15.45 -7.62
CA GLU A 131 16.32 16.74 -8.27
C GLU A 131 15.08 17.64 -8.26
N LEU A 132 13.88 17.06 -8.45
CA LEU A 132 12.63 17.81 -8.35
C LEU A 132 12.40 18.37 -6.94
N LEU A 133 12.71 17.61 -5.91
CA LEU A 133 12.57 18.07 -4.53
C LEU A 133 13.58 19.16 -4.19
N GLN A 134 14.86 19.02 -4.60
CA GLN A 134 15.87 20.06 -4.43
C GLN A 134 15.48 21.35 -5.18
N ARG A 135 15.00 21.21 -6.41
CA ARG A 135 14.52 22.37 -7.19
C ARG A 135 13.35 23.06 -6.51
N LEU A 136 12.45 22.29 -5.91
CA LEU A 136 11.34 22.84 -5.10
C LEU A 136 11.87 23.64 -3.90
N GLU A 137 12.82 23.09 -3.15
CA GLU A 137 13.45 23.76 -2.01
C GLU A 137 14.17 25.03 -2.42
N ASP A 138 14.95 25.02 -3.52
CA ASP A 138 15.60 26.19 -4.06
C ASP A 138 14.60 27.29 -4.46
N MET A 139 13.47 26.89 -5.09
CA MET A 139 12.40 27.84 -5.42
C MET A 139 11.77 28.45 -4.17
N LEU A 140 11.57 27.67 -3.10
CA LEU A 140 11.03 28.18 -1.84
C LEU A 140 11.99 29.18 -1.19
N LEU A 141 13.30 28.89 -1.21
CA LEU A 141 14.33 29.78 -0.67
C LEU A 141 14.48 31.08 -1.48
N ALA A 142 14.16 31.03 -2.79
CA ALA A 142 14.19 32.20 -3.66
C ALA A 142 12.99 33.14 -3.47
N LEU A 143 11.91 32.69 -2.81
CA LEU A 143 10.76 33.52 -2.54
C LEU A 143 11.08 34.65 -1.55
N LYS A 144 10.64 35.85 -1.89
CA LYS A 144 10.83 37.06 -1.05
C LYS A 144 9.48 37.42 -0.40
N PRO A 145 9.29 37.13 0.90
CA PRO A 145 8.05 37.48 1.57
C PRO A 145 7.89 39.01 1.66
N ALA A 146 6.73 39.50 1.27
CA ALA A 146 6.43 40.93 1.27
C ALA A 146 5.96 41.45 2.64
N ASN A 147 5.49 40.57 3.52
CA ASN A 147 4.92 40.92 4.82
C ASN A 147 5.12 39.76 5.83
N PRO A 148 4.88 39.98 7.14
CA PRO A 148 5.05 38.95 8.19
C PRO A 148 4.17 37.71 7.99
N ARG A 149 3.00 37.86 7.35
CA ARG A 149 2.10 36.74 7.05
C ARG A 149 2.74 35.82 5.99
N ASP A 150 3.29 36.40 4.93
CA ASP A 150 3.97 35.63 3.86
C ASP A 150 5.22 34.95 4.39
N GLN A 151 5.95 35.64 5.29
CA GLN A 151 7.09 35.04 5.98
C GLN A 151 6.71 33.81 6.81
N TRP A 152 5.57 33.87 7.49
CA TRP A 152 5.06 32.73 8.26
C TRP A 152 4.67 31.56 7.33
N TRP A 153 3.97 31.84 6.23
CA TRP A 153 3.62 30.80 5.25
C TRP A 153 4.86 30.17 4.61
N LEU A 154 5.86 30.97 4.27
CA LEU A 154 7.12 30.46 3.73
C LEU A 154 7.86 29.56 4.72
N GLY A 155 7.91 29.95 6.00
CA GLY A 155 8.48 29.10 7.05
C GLY A 155 7.76 27.77 7.22
N GLN A 156 6.41 27.76 7.09
CA GLN A 156 5.65 26.51 7.09
C GLN A 156 5.92 25.66 5.83
N ALA A 157 6.04 26.30 4.66
CA ALA A 157 6.33 25.60 3.41
C ALA A 157 7.71 24.93 3.43
N THR A 158 8.75 25.64 3.87
CA THR A 158 10.11 25.09 3.95
C THR A 158 10.21 23.96 4.96
N THR A 159 9.55 24.08 6.12
CA THR A 159 9.49 23.00 7.13
C THR A 159 8.81 21.75 6.55
N LEU A 160 7.75 21.92 5.76
CA LEU A 160 7.02 20.81 5.20
C LEU A 160 7.75 20.17 4.02
N ALA A 161 8.46 20.96 3.20
CA ALA A 161 9.35 20.44 2.16
C ALA A 161 10.46 19.55 2.75
N ALA A 162 11.09 20.00 3.83
CA ALA A 162 12.08 19.19 4.55
C ALA A 162 11.48 17.87 5.08
N ARG A 163 10.25 17.89 5.64
CA ARG A 163 9.57 16.66 6.07
C ARG A 163 9.29 15.70 4.91
N ILE A 164 8.91 16.20 3.75
CA ILE A 164 8.74 15.37 2.54
C ILE A 164 10.07 14.68 2.20
N GLY A 165 11.21 15.39 2.33
CA GLY A 165 12.55 14.83 2.19
C GLY A 165 12.85 13.71 3.20
N ASP A 166 12.52 13.93 4.48
CA ASP A 166 12.70 12.96 5.55
C ASP A 166 11.85 11.71 5.32
N THR A 167 10.57 11.88 4.99
CA THR A 167 9.65 10.77 4.69
C THR A 167 10.14 9.95 3.49
N ARG A 168 10.66 10.61 2.46
CA ARG A 168 11.29 9.95 1.30
C ARG A 168 12.48 9.07 1.73
N TRP A 169 13.37 9.58 2.60
CA TRP A 169 14.51 8.84 3.13
C TRP A 169 14.06 7.62 3.95
N LEU A 170 13.04 7.78 4.80
CA LEU A 170 12.47 6.69 5.58
C LEU A 170 11.94 5.59 4.68
N LEU A 171 11.19 5.93 3.63
CA LEU A 171 10.70 4.97 2.63
C LEU A 171 11.86 4.22 1.95
N ALA A 172 12.92 4.94 1.53
CA ALA A 172 14.08 4.35 0.87
C ALA A 172 14.84 3.37 1.79
N GLN A 173 15.01 3.70 3.07
CA GLN A 173 15.70 2.84 4.03
C GLN A 173 14.90 1.58 4.38
N GLN A 174 13.57 1.66 4.42
CA GLN A 174 12.73 0.54 4.84
C GLN A 174 12.69 -0.58 3.82
N VAL A 175 12.75 -0.27 2.52
CA VAL A 175 12.72 -1.28 1.45
C VAL A 175 14.01 -2.13 1.39
N GLY A 176 15.09 -1.69 2.03
CA GLY A 176 16.34 -2.46 2.14
C GLY A 176 16.46 -3.35 3.39
N GLN A 177 15.52 -3.27 4.33
CA GLN A 177 15.56 -4.04 5.58
C GLN A 177 14.90 -5.43 5.40
N GLU A 178 15.51 -6.28 4.57
CA GLU A 178 15.09 -7.69 4.47
C GLU A 178 15.45 -8.45 5.76
N THR A 179 14.57 -9.36 6.20
CA THR A 179 14.89 -10.33 7.25
C THR A 179 16.17 -11.11 6.86
N PRO A 180 17.14 -11.27 7.78
CA PRO A 180 18.36 -12.01 7.46
C PRO A 180 18.02 -13.38 6.89
N LYS A 181 18.50 -13.66 5.69
CA LYS A 181 18.23 -14.91 4.94
C LYS A 181 18.56 -16.18 5.74
N ALA A 182 19.47 -16.05 6.72
CA ALA A 182 19.83 -17.12 7.64
C ALA A 182 18.64 -17.60 8.48
N PHE A 183 17.77 -16.70 8.95
CA PHE A 183 16.59 -17.10 9.74
C PHE A 183 15.55 -17.82 8.89
N VAL A 184 15.32 -17.36 7.67
CA VAL A 184 14.43 -18.04 6.72
C VAL A 184 14.96 -19.41 6.36
N ALA A 185 16.28 -19.52 6.10
CA ALA A 185 16.91 -20.79 5.80
C ALA A 185 16.85 -21.79 6.98
N LEU A 186 17.06 -21.29 8.21
CA LEU A 186 16.93 -22.10 9.42
C LEU A 186 15.51 -22.62 9.61
N LEU A 187 14.52 -21.75 9.42
CA LEU A 187 13.09 -22.13 9.51
C LEU A 187 12.76 -23.21 8.46
N VAL A 188 13.16 -23.00 7.20
CA VAL A 188 12.93 -23.99 6.14
C VAL A 188 13.62 -25.32 6.46
N PHE A 189 14.84 -25.29 7.00
CA PHE A 189 15.54 -26.49 7.44
C PHE A 189 14.75 -27.25 8.52
N TRP A 190 14.25 -26.57 9.56
CA TRP A 190 13.40 -27.19 10.58
C TRP A 190 12.13 -27.80 9.99
N LEU A 191 11.47 -27.09 9.09
CA LEU A 191 10.27 -27.56 8.41
C LEU A 191 10.55 -28.82 7.57
N VAL A 192 11.66 -28.86 6.82
CA VAL A 192 12.06 -30.04 6.06
C VAL A 192 12.34 -31.22 7.00
N PHE A 193 13.01 -31.00 8.14
CA PHE A 193 13.24 -32.00 9.15
C PHE A 193 11.92 -32.55 9.73
N LEU A 194 10.94 -31.71 10.00
CA LEU A 194 9.60 -32.12 10.45
C LEU A 194 8.92 -33.02 9.41
N PHE A 195 8.91 -32.61 8.15
CA PHE A 195 8.30 -33.37 7.08
C PHE A 195 9.03 -34.70 6.81
N ALA A 196 10.35 -34.74 6.96
CA ALA A 196 11.12 -35.97 6.89
C ALA A 196 10.72 -36.93 8.03
N SER A 197 10.56 -36.42 9.24
CA SER A 197 10.10 -37.20 10.38
C SER A 197 8.68 -37.76 10.18
N PHE A 198 7.76 -36.92 9.65
CA PHE A 198 6.42 -37.40 9.30
C PHE A 198 6.46 -38.48 8.22
N GLY A 199 7.25 -38.31 7.16
CA GLY A 199 7.42 -39.32 6.11
C GLY A 199 7.99 -40.66 6.62
N LEU A 200 8.89 -40.57 7.62
CA LEU A 200 9.51 -41.78 8.23
C LEU A 200 8.49 -42.66 8.98
N PHE A 201 7.54 -42.01 9.72
CA PHE A 201 6.62 -42.71 10.60
C PHE A 201 5.18 -42.78 10.08
N ALA A 202 4.84 -42.08 9.00
CA ALA A 202 3.50 -42.10 8.40
C ALA A 202 3.14 -43.51 7.85
N PRO A 203 1.92 -43.98 8.03
CA PRO A 203 1.43 -45.18 7.35
C PRO A 203 1.34 -44.94 5.83
N HIS A 204 1.59 -45.99 5.05
CA HIS A 204 1.59 -45.94 3.59
C HIS A 204 0.17 -46.06 3.02
N ASN A 205 -0.61 -45.02 3.19
CA ASN A 205 -1.96 -44.94 2.62
C ASN A 205 -2.17 -43.58 1.94
N LEU A 206 -3.14 -43.55 1.06
CA LEU A 206 -3.49 -42.35 0.31
C LEU A 206 -3.84 -41.18 1.24
N THR A 207 -4.52 -41.49 2.35
CA THR A 207 -4.94 -40.46 3.34
C THR A 207 -3.73 -39.72 3.91
N SER A 208 -2.68 -40.45 4.32
CA SER A 208 -1.45 -39.85 4.86
C SER A 208 -0.74 -38.98 3.80
N ALA A 209 -0.69 -39.47 2.55
CA ALA A 209 -0.09 -38.70 1.45
C ALA A 209 -0.86 -37.40 1.20
N VAL A 210 -2.19 -37.45 1.16
CA VAL A 210 -3.05 -36.26 0.97
C VAL A 210 -2.87 -35.26 2.12
N VAL A 211 -2.91 -35.74 3.38
CA VAL A 211 -2.74 -34.87 4.55
C VAL A 211 -1.37 -34.20 4.55
N LEU A 212 -0.27 -34.92 4.28
CA LEU A 212 1.06 -34.35 4.22
C LEU A 212 1.19 -33.32 3.09
N THR A 213 0.58 -33.59 1.93
CA THR A 213 0.57 -32.66 0.79
C THR A 213 -0.18 -31.36 1.14
N LEU A 214 -1.35 -31.46 1.78
CA LEU A 214 -2.12 -30.29 2.22
C LEU A 214 -1.38 -29.51 3.30
N CYS A 215 -0.75 -30.18 4.27
CA CYS A 215 0.08 -29.52 5.27
C CYS A 215 1.28 -28.81 4.65
N ALA A 216 1.96 -29.44 3.69
CA ALA A 216 3.06 -28.84 2.95
C ALA A 216 2.60 -27.58 2.20
N LEU A 217 1.44 -27.64 1.55
CA LEU A 217 0.86 -26.51 0.84
C LEU A 217 0.52 -25.36 1.79
N ALA A 218 -0.09 -25.63 2.92
CA ALA A 218 -0.45 -24.63 3.94
C ALA A 218 0.80 -23.92 4.50
N VAL A 219 1.83 -24.69 4.88
CA VAL A 219 3.07 -24.16 5.44
C VAL A 219 3.88 -23.38 4.38
N SER A 220 4.02 -23.91 3.18
CA SER A 220 4.73 -23.22 2.09
C SER A 220 3.99 -21.94 1.67
N GLY A 221 2.66 -21.95 1.68
CA GLY A 221 1.82 -20.79 1.47
C GLY A 221 2.04 -19.71 2.53
N ALA A 222 2.16 -20.08 3.80
CA ALA A 222 2.48 -19.16 4.88
C ALA A 222 3.88 -18.53 4.72
N VAL A 223 4.90 -19.32 4.33
CA VAL A 223 6.25 -18.82 4.04
C VAL A 223 6.25 -17.90 2.82
N GLY A 224 5.53 -18.26 1.76
CA GLY A 224 5.38 -17.44 0.55
C GLY A 224 4.67 -16.10 0.86
N GLY A 225 3.59 -16.14 1.63
CA GLY A 225 2.84 -14.95 2.06
C GLY A 225 3.67 -14.04 2.96
N PHE A 226 4.47 -14.59 3.87
CA PHE A 226 5.42 -13.81 4.66
C PHE A 226 6.42 -13.05 3.76
N LEU A 227 7.04 -13.75 2.79
CA LEU A 227 8.02 -13.14 1.88
C LEU A 227 7.40 -12.08 0.95
N GLU A 228 6.12 -12.24 0.59
CA GLU A 228 5.38 -11.24 -0.18
C GLU A 228 5.09 -10.00 0.66
N LEU A 229 4.66 -10.20 1.90
CA LEU A 229 4.34 -9.12 2.84
C LEU A 229 5.59 -8.29 3.20
N GLU A 230 6.75 -8.95 3.35
CA GLU A 230 8.03 -8.31 3.66
C GLU A 230 8.47 -7.31 2.58
N ARG A 231 8.08 -7.54 1.32
CA ARG A 231 8.44 -6.64 0.20
C ARG A 231 7.68 -5.33 0.20
N GLY A 232 6.48 -5.28 0.79
CA GLY A 232 5.63 -4.09 0.87
C GLY A 232 5.06 -3.59 -0.47
N PHE A 233 5.85 -3.68 -1.55
CA PHE A 233 5.47 -3.32 -2.93
C PHE A 233 5.45 -4.55 -3.84
N GLY A 234 5.03 -5.71 -3.32
CA GLY A 234 4.94 -6.98 -4.04
C GLY A 234 3.87 -7.01 -5.13
N GLN A 235 3.75 -8.17 -5.80
CA GLN A 235 2.75 -8.36 -6.86
C GLN A 235 1.36 -8.71 -6.33
N LEU A 236 1.28 -9.55 -5.29
CA LEU A 236 0.02 -10.02 -4.70
C LEU A 236 -0.44 -9.13 -3.55
N ILE A 237 0.47 -8.76 -2.65
CA ILE A 237 0.20 -7.91 -1.49
C ILE A 237 1.06 -6.67 -1.64
N ARG A 238 0.43 -5.52 -1.88
CA ARG A 238 1.13 -4.24 -2.02
C ARG A 238 0.42 -3.13 -1.26
N VAL A 239 1.19 -2.16 -0.82
CA VAL A 239 0.68 -0.91 -0.24
C VAL A 239 -0.27 -0.24 -1.24
N SER A 240 -1.37 0.32 -0.74
CA SER A 240 -2.36 0.97 -1.59
C SER A 240 -1.77 2.22 -2.28
N PRO A 241 -1.87 2.33 -3.61
CA PRO A 241 -1.48 3.53 -4.34
C PRO A 241 -2.47 4.68 -4.17
N GLU A 242 -3.66 4.41 -3.61
CA GLU A 242 -4.78 5.35 -3.62
C GLU A 242 -4.48 6.70 -2.96
N PRO A 243 -3.79 6.79 -1.79
CA PRO A 243 -3.45 8.07 -1.19
C PRO A 243 -2.63 8.98 -2.13
N MET A 244 -1.61 8.43 -2.78
CA MET A 244 -0.76 9.18 -3.72
C MET A 244 -1.52 9.55 -4.99
N ARG A 245 -2.29 8.62 -5.56
CA ARG A 245 -3.14 8.90 -6.73
C ARG A 245 -4.18 9.98 -6.44
N GLN A 246 -4.75 9.97 -5.26
CA GLN A 246 -5.69 11.01 -4.83
C GLN A 246 -4.98 12.37 -4.71
N ALA A 247 -3.78 12.42 -4.13
CA ALA A 247 -2.99 13.64 -4.06
C ALA A 247 -2.71 14.21 -5.46
N VAL A 248 -2.25 13.38 -6.39
CA VAL A 248 -2.02 13.78 -7.78
C VAL A 248 -3.29 14.30 -8.45
N ARG A 249 -4.42 13.59 -8.30
CA ARG A 249 -5.72 14.04 -8.86
C ARG A 249 -6.13 15.42 -8.33
N VAL A 250 -6.00 15.65 -7.03
CA VAL A 250 -6.33 16.96 -6.41
C VAL A 250 -5.45 18.06 -6.99
N LEU A 251 -4.13 17.83 -7.10
CA LEU A 251 -3.19 18.80 -7.66
C LEU A 251 -3.48 19.10 -9.15
N GLN A 252 -3.89 18.10 -9.93
CA GLN A 252 -4.25 18.26 -11.34
C GLN A 252 -5.57 19.01 -11.53
N VAL A 253 -6.61 18.66 -10.78
CA VAL A 253 -7.91 19.33 -10.81
C VAL A 253 -7.77 20.80 -10.47
N GLU A 254 -6.97 21.12 -9.47
CA GLU A 254 -6.75 22.50 -9.07
C GLU A 254 -5.99 23.35 -10.11
N ARG A 255 -5.13 22.72 -10.92
CA ARG A 255 -4.51 23.37 -12.08
C ARG A 255 -5.54 23.67 -13.17
N ALA A 256 -6.39 22.69 -13.51
CA ALA A 256 -7.33 22.80 -14.62
C ALA A 256 -8.40 23.87 -14.39
N PHE A 257 -8.79 24.08 -13.15
CA PHE A 257 -9.95 24.92 -12.83
C PHE A 257 -9.63 26.20 -12.04
N GLY A 258 -8.44 26.38 -11.50
CA GLY A 258 -8.10 27.55 -10.69
C GLY A 258 -9.10 27.79 -9.54
N PHE A 259 -9.32 29.05 -9.19
CA PHE A 259 -10.26 29.43 -8.12
C PHE A 259 -11.73 29.07 -8.43
N GLY A 260 -12.09 28.95 -9.71
CA GLY A 260 -13.48 28.66 -10.14
C GLY A 260 -13.97 27.25 -9.80
N ALA A 261 -13.08 26.25 -9.77
CA ALA A 261 -13.49 24.88 -9.47
C ALA A 261 -13.83 24.64 -8.00
N ARG A 262 -13.21 25.41 -7.08
CA ARG A 262 -13.57 25.33 -5.66
C ARG A 262 -15.01 25.74 -5.39
N VAL A 263 -15.51 26.69 -6.15
CA VAL A 263 -16.92 27.13 -6.04
C VAL A 263 -17.86 26.03 -6.53
N ILE A 264 -17.44 25.24 -7.52
CA ILE A 264 -18.26 24.16 -8.09
C ILE A 264 -18.24 22.92 -7.19
N ASP A 265 -17.08 22.51 -6.68
CA ASP A 265 -16.99 21.33 -5.79
C ASP A 265 -17.67 21.57 -4.44
N VAL A 266 -17.60 22.81 -3.93
CA VAL A 266 -18.37 23.23 -2.74
C VAL A 266 -19.85 23.31 -3.07
N LEU A 267 -20.25 23.80 -4.25
CA LEU A 267 -21.64 23.84 -4.70
C LEU A 267 -22.19 22.44 -4.98
N ASP A 268 -21.39 21.53 -5.58
CA ASP A 268 -21.80 20.14 -5.80
C ASP A 268 -21.94 19.37 -4.48
N ARG A 269 -21.03 19.58 -3.52
CA ARG A 269 -21.18 19.01 -2.16
C ARG A 269 -22.36 19.62 -1.39
N GLU A 270 -22.59 20.92 -1.48
CA GLU A 270 -23.78 21.52 -0.87
C GLU A 270 -25.07 21.04 -1.55
N VAL A 271 -25.05 20.84 -2.87
CA VAL A 271 -26.17 20.29 -3.62
C VAL A 271 -26.37 18.82 -3.27
N GLU A 272 -25.31 18.00 -3.19
CA GLU A 272 -25.43 16.60 -2.74
C GLU A 272 -25.89 16.49 -1.28
N LEU A 273 -25.35 17.30 -0.37
CA LEU A 273 -25.79 17.30 1.04
C LEU A 273 -27.23 17.78 1.18
N LYS A 274 -27.68 18.77 0.41
CA LYS A 274 -29.09 19.16 0.34
C LYS A 274 -29.96 18.10 -0.31
N PHE A 275 -29.46 17.40 -1.33
CA PHE A 275 -30.17 16.29 -1.98
C PHE A 275 -30.30 15.07 -1.04
N VAL A 276 -29.26 14.76 -0.27
CA VAL A 276 -29.28 13.68 0.75
C VAL A 276 -30.19 14.07 1.91
N SER A 277 -30.09 15.30 2.42
CA SER A 277 -30.97 15.78 3.51
C SER A 277 -32.44 15.86 3.05
N PHE A 278 -32.69 16.22 1.79
CA PHE A 278 -34.02 16.23 1.20
C PHE A 278 -34.58 14.81 0.99
N ARG A 279 -33.76 13.83 0.54
CA ARG A 279 -34.16 12.43 0.47
C ARG A 279 -34.45 11.84 1.85
N VAL A 280 -33.67 12.20 2.86
CA VAL A 280 -33.92 11.76 4.25
C VAL A 280 -35.21 12.41 4.81
N ALA A 281 -35.44 13.69 4.54
CA ALA A 281 -36.68 14.36 4.92
C ALA A 281 -37.92 13.81 4.18
N ALA A 282 -37.79 13.48 2.88
CA ALA A 282 -38.84 12.83 2.10
C ALA A 282 -39.18 11.41 2.56
N ILE A 283 -38.22 10.69 3.15
CA ILE A 283 -38.43 9.37 3.74
C ILE A 283 -39.11 9.47 5.12
N LEU A 284 -38.81 10.55 5.86
CA LEU A 284 -39.33 10.75 7.22
C LEU A 284 -40.69 11.44 7.29
N THR A 285 -41.16 12.10 6.20
CA THR A 285 -42.44 12.81 6.14
C THR A 285 -43.25 12.45 4.89
N PRO A 286 -44.03 11.35 4.91
CA PRO A 286 -44.82 10.90 3.75
C PRO A 286 -46.02 11.80 3.43
N ALA A 287 -46.22 12.93 4.16
CA ALA A 287 -47.44 13.77 4.08
C ALA A 287 -47.29 15.09 3.28
N PHE A 288 -46.08 15.46 2.81
CA PHE A 288 -45.93 16.71 2.03
C PHE A 288 -45.68 16.41 0.55
N GLY A 289 -46.71 16.71 -0.22
CA GLY A 289 -46.96 16.30 -1.56
C GLY A 289 -45.96 16.73 -2.64
N GLN A 290 -46.04 16.04 -3.76
CA GLN A 290 -45.25 16.13 -4.99
C GLN A 290 -45.07 17.55 -5.59
N HIS A 291 -45.82 18.56 -5.15
CA HIS A 291 -45.71 19.92 -5.67
C HIS A 291 -44.56 20.75 -5.11
N ALA A 292 -44.14 20.49 -3.87
CA ALA A 292 -42.97 21.17 -3.29
C ALA A 292 -41.65 20.73 -3.91
N GLN A 293 -41.60 19.48 -4.36
CA GLN A 293 -40.41 18.90 -4.99
C GLN A 293 -40.10 19.50 -6.38
N GLN A 294 -41.13 19.85 -7.16
CA GLN A 294 -40.91 20.41 -8.49
C GLN A 294 -40.52 21.88 -8.46
N LEU A 295 -41.05 22.65 -7.53
CA LEU A 295 -40.74 24.09 -7.43
C LEU A 295 -39.31 24.38 -7.00
N ASP A 296 -38.76 23.62 -6.03
CA ASP A 296 -37.38 23.82 -5.56
C ASP A 296 -36.33 23.38 -6.58
N ILE A 297 -36.59 22.33 -7.34
CA ILE A 297 -35.69 21.88 -8.43
C ILE A 297 -35.68 22.89 -9.59
N VAL A 298 -36.81 23.48 -9.90
CA VAL A 298 -36.92 24.50 -10.96
C VAL A 298 -36.22 25.79 -10.55
N LEU A 299 -36.39 26.24 -9.33
CA LEU A 299 -35.75 27.47 -8.81
C LEU A 299 -34.23 27.29 -8.66
N LEU A 300 -33.76 26.14 -8.24
CA LEU A 300 -32.33 25.81 -8.21
C LEU A 300 -31.74 25.73 -9.63
N LYS A 301 -32.46 25.13 -10.56
CA LYS A 301 -32.04 25.04 -11.96
C LYS A 301 -31.98 26.39 -12.65
N GLU A 302 -32.94 27.27 -12.42
CA GLU A 302 -32.92 28.64 -12.94
C GLU A 302 -31.80 29.51 -12.33
N ARG A 303 -31.54 29.36 -11.04
CA ARG A 303 -30.54 30.18 -10.33
C ARG A 303 -29.09 29.80 -10.72
N TYR A 304 -28.83 28.54 -11.03
CA TYR A 304 -27.47 28.04 -11.32
C TYR A 304 -27.21 27.75 -12.79
N ASN A 305 -28.24 27.72 -13.64
CA ASN A 305 -28.12 27.46 -15.08
C ASN A 305 -27.17 28.45 -15.80
N PRO A 306 -27.15 29.75 -15.52
CA PRO A 306 -26.24 30.70 -16.18
C PRO A 306 -24.75 30.42 -15.80
N VAL A 307 -24.48 29.98 -14.58
CA VAL A 307 -23.13 29.66 -14.12
C VAL A 307 -22.64 28.36 -14.76
N ILE A 308 -23.51 27.34 -14.83
CA ILE A 308 -23.21 26.05 -15.47
C ILE A 308 -22.99 26.24 -16.99
N GLU A 309 -23.76 27.12 -17.63
CA GLU A 309 -23.62 27.38 -19.06
C GLU A 309 -22.37 28.19 -19.39
N GLN A 310 -21.98 29.11 -18.53
CA GLN A 310 -20.74 29.87 -18.66
C GLN A 310 -19.50 28.96 -18.56
N ILE A 311 -19.55 27.95 -17.71
CA ILE A 311 -18.51 26.93 -17.54
C ILE A 311 -18.47 25.99 -18.75
N ARG A 312 -19.62 25.51 -19.23
CA ARG A 312 -19.69 24.70 -20.46
C ARG A 312 -19.16 25.42 -21.70
N ARG A 313 -19.34 26.70 -21.81
CA ARG A 313 -18.78 27.51 -22.90
C ARG A 313 -17.28 27.67 -22.79
N ARG A 314 -16.73 27.69 -21.59
CA ARG A 314 -15.29 27.77 -21.35
C ARG A 314 -14.59 26.44 -21.62
N ASP A 315 -15.18 25.32 -21.23
CA ASP A 315 -14.67 23.96 -21.52
C ASP A 315 -14.63 23.65 -23.02
N ARG A 316 -15.66 24.08 -23.78
CA ARG A 316 -15.64 23.89 -25.25
C ARG A 316 -14.56 24.72 -25.95
N ARG A 317 -14.07 25.80 -25.37
CA ARG A 317 -12.95 26.59 -25.93
C ARG A 317 -11.58 25.98 -25.62
N LEU A 318 -11.47 25.17 -24.56
CA LEU A 318 -10.25 24.47 -24.18
C LEU A 318 -10.09 23.10 -24.87
N ALA A 319 -11.19 22.52 -25.37
CA ALA A 319 -11.18 21.27 -26.12
C ALA A 319 -10.83 21.45 -27.62
N ILE A 320 -10.55 22.68 -28.07
CA ILE A 320 -10.21 23.04 -29.47
C ILE A 320 -8.77 23.56 -29.57
N ILE A 321 -8.00 23.52 -28.50
CA ILE A 321 -6.55 23.78 -28.50
C ILE A 321 -5.84 22.48 -28.08
#